data_6fd9b41d39ec003ef1fd4dc1f3a327f6
#
_entry.id   6fd9b41d39ec003ef1fd4dc1f3a327f6
#
_cell.length_a   1.000
_cell.length_b   1.000
_cell.length_c   1.000
_cell.angle_alpha   90.00
_cell.angle_beta   90.00
_cell.angle_gamma   90.00
#
_symmetry.space_group_name_H-M   'P 1'
#
loop_
_entity.id
_entity.type
_entity.pdbx_description
1 polymer ?
#
loop_
_entity_poly.entity_id
_entity_poly.type
_entity_poly.pdbx_seq_one_letter_code
_entity_poly.pdbx_strand_id
1 'polypeptide(L)'
;MSDTYTPKPMEAAPVVLEALDAERARIGREIHDGPAQALTNAIFEVDDIERLIEHDPGNALAGLKQLRAMLRRELANVREFISELRPPTVDAAGLEDALTDTVDGFRSATRIGVVIDLRGPSDELDDRERTVVLRVAQEALQNVRKHAGASTVVVSTDVSGEGWTLEIRDDGRGFDMEAVANRGRRNFGMQVMHERAELIGAHFDVRSRPDGGTVVRLAIPTGARTGTKENG
;
A
#
# COMPACT_ATOMS: atom_id res chain seq x y z
N MET A 1 12.58 53.03 -15.17
CA MET A 1 12.69 51.74 -15.87
C MET A 1 12.40 50.68 -14.81
N SER A 2 11.18 50.17 -14.80
CA SER A 2 10.73 49.20 -13.80
C SER A 2 10.88 47.82 -14.43
N ASP A 3 11.86 47.06 -13.96
CA ASP A 3 11.99 45.63 -14.31
C ASP A 3 10.88 44.84 -13.61
N THR A 4 9.92 44.42 -14.40
CA THR A 4 8.85 43.55 -13.94
C THR A 4 9.39 42.10 -13.98
N TYR A 5 9.66 41.51 -12.81
CA TYR A 5 10.00 40.10 -12.66
C TYR A 5 8.79 39.27 -13.07
N THR A 6 8.92 38.52 -14.16
CA THR A 6 7.95 37.52 -14.58
C THR A 6 8.48 36.17 -14.09
N PRO A 7 7.80 35.47 -13.14
CA PRO A 7 8.24 34.16 -12.70
C PRO A 7 8.10 33.16 -13.86
N LYS A 8 9.18 32.42 -14.12
CA LYS A 8 9.22 31.32 -15.09
C LYS A 8 8.24 30.21 -14.62
N PRO A 9 7.36 29.67 -15.47
CA PRO A 9 6.47 28.60 -15.07
C PRO A 9 7.29 27.38 -14.62
N MET A 10 6.98 26.85 -13.45
CA MET A 10 7.60 25.66 -12.91
C MET A 10 7.32 24.46 -13.83
N GLU A 11 8.35 23.80 -14.34
CA GLU A 11 8.31 22.60 -15.18
C GLU A 11 7.82 21.33 -14.43
N ALA A 12 7.29 21.47 -13.23
CA ALA A 12 6.75 20.36 -12.43
C ALA A 12 5.36 19.85 -12.90
N ALA A 13 4.67 20.59 -13.76
CA ALA A 13 3.32 20.22 -14.22
C ALA A 13 3.25 18.92 -15.06
N PRO A 14 4.21 18.59 -15.96
CA PRO A 14 4.14 17.37 -16.74
C PRO A 14 4.29 16.10 -15.89
N VAL A 15 5.22 16.09 -14.96
CA VAL A 15 5.52 14.92 -14.09
C VAL A 15 4.34 14.59 -13.17
N VAL A 16 3.69 15.61 -12.61
CA VAL A 16 2.49 15.42 -11.77
C VAL A 16 1.32 14.91 -12.59
N LEU A 17 1.15 15.39 -13.82
CA LEU A 17 0.07 14.95 -14.69
C LEU A 17 0.28 13.49 -15.15
N GLU A 18 1.49 13.14 -15.52
CA GLU A 18 1.85 11.76 -15.86
C GLU A 18 1.66 10.78 -14.67
N ALA A 19 2.05 11.18 -13.46
CA ALA A 19 1.82 10.39 -12.26
C ALA A 19 0.32 10.21 -11.94
N LEU A 20 -0.50 11.26 -12.13
CA LEU A 20 -1.95 11.18 -11.98
C LEU A 20 -2.60 10.27 -13.04
N ASP A 21 -2.15 10.33 -14.28
CA ASP A 21 -2.69 9.50 -15.36
C ASP A 21 -2.25 8.03 -15.18
N ALA A 22 -1.04 7.78 -14.72
CA ALA A 22 -0.57 6.45 -14.35
C ALA A 22 -1.41 5.85 -13.19
N GLU A 23 -1.71 6.65 -12.17
CA GLU A 23 -2.54 6.24 -11.04
C GLU A 23 -3.99 5.96 -11.45
N ARG A 24 -4.58 6.83 -12.29
CA ARG A 24 -5.92 6.59 -12.88
C ARG A 24 -5.96 5.31 -13.70
N ALA A 25 -4.94 5.08 -14.52
CA ALA A 25 -4.84 3.85 -15.32
C ALA A 25 -4.65 2.60 -14.42
N ARG A 26 -3.96 2.73 -13.28
CA ARG A 26 -3.84 1.69 -12.26
C ARG A 26 -5.19 1.36 -11.66
N ILE A 27 -5.89 2.38 -11.14
CA ILE A 27 -7.22 2.26 -10.54
C ILE A 27 -8.19 1.61 -11.54
N GLY A 28 -8.18 2.06 -12.79
CA GLY A 28 -9.03 1.49 -13.84
C GLY A 28 -8.78 0.01 -14.08
N ARG A 29 -7.51 -0.43 -14.10
CA ARG A 29 -7.17 -1.85 -14.23
C ARG A 29 -7.58 -2.67 -13.01
N GLU A 30 -7.37 -2.16 -11.81
CA GLU A 30 -7.68 -2.87 -10.56
C GLU A 30 -9.19 -3.05 -10.36
N ILE A 31 -10.00 -2.06 -10.78
CA ILE A 31 -11.47 -2.19 -10.83
C ILE A 31 -11.90 -3.20 -11.90
N HIS A 32 -11.25 -3.19 -13.07
CA HIS A 32 -11.60 -4.08 -14.17
C HIS A 32 -11.24 -5.54 -13.89
N ASP A 33 -10.03 -5.79 -13.36
CA ASP A 33 -9.48 -7.14 -13.18
C ASP A 33 -10.00 -7.82 -11.89
N GLY A 34 -10.54 -7.06 -10.95
CA GLY A 34 -11.15 -7.55 -9.71
C GLY A 34 -12.69 -7.49 -9.77
N PRO A 35 -13.29 -6.39 -9.33
CA PRO A 35 -14.75 -6.31 -9.13
C PRO A 35 -15.56 -6.55 -10.37
N ALA A 36 -15.18 -6.00 -11.54
CA ALA A 36 -15.93 -6.15 -12.76
C ALA A 36 -15.93 -7.61 -13.25
N GLN A 37 -14.79 -8.29 -13.16
CA GLN A 37 -14.68 -9.71 -13.51
C GLN A 37 -15.47 -10.59 -12.55
N ALA A 38 -15.44 -10.29 -11.24
CA ALA A 38 -16.22 -11.04 -10.25
C ALA A 38 -17.72 -10.88 -10.46
N LEU A 39 -18.19 -9.69 -10.81
CA LEU A 39 -19.59 -9.45 -11.15
C LEU A 39 -20.00 -10.19 -12.42
N THR A 40 -19.15 -10.22 -13.45
CA THR A 40 -19.39 -10.98 -14.67
C THR A 40 -19.54 -12.48 -14.38
N ASN A 41 -18.63 -13.04 -13.58
CA ASN A 41 -18.69 -14.44 -13.16
C ASN A 41 -19.96 -14.73 -12.33
N ALA A 42 -20.36 -13.78 -11.46
CA ALA A 42 -21.58 -13.91 -10.67
C ALA A 42 -22.82 -14.00 -11.52
N ILE A 43 -22.90 -13.26 -12.63
CA ILE A 43 -24.03 -13.32 -13.57
C ILE A 43 -24.12 -14.72 -14.19
N PHE A 44 -23.00 -15.28 -14.65
CA PHE A 44 -22.99 -16.65 -15.21
C PHE A 44 -23.37 -17.71 -14.17
N GLU A 45 -22.90 -17.57 -12.91
CA GLU A 45 -23.31 -18.50 -11.84
C GLU A 45 -24.81 -18.40 -11.53
N VAL A 46 -25.42 -17.20 -11.61
CA VAL A 46 -26.87 -17.05 -11.46
C VAL A 46 -27.61 -17.80 -12.56
N ASP A 47 -27.22 -17.64 -13.84
CA ASP A 47 -27.83 -18.34 -14.98
C ASP A 47 -27.77 -19.86 -14.82
N ASP A 48 -26.65 -20.39 -14.32
CA ASP A 48 -26.48 -21.83 -14.07
C ASP A 48 -27.35 -22.31 -12.89
N ILE A 49 -27.44 -21.52 -11.82
CA ILE A 49 -28.30 -21.82 -10.67
C ILE A 49 -29.78 -21.81 -11.08
N GLU A 50 -30.21 -20.85 -11.88
CA GLU A 50 -31.60 -20.79 -12.37
C GLU A 50 -31.99 -22.06 -13.13
N ARG A 51 -31.09 -22.61 -13.97
CA ARG A 51 -31.32 -23.90 -14.65
C ARG A 51 -31.44 -25.08 -13.73
N LEU A 52 -30.76 -25.05 -12.57
CA LEU A 52 -30.77 -26.11 -11.59
C LEU A 52 -32.00 -26.09 -10.67
N ILE A 53 -32.65 -24.93 -10.49
CA ILE A 53 -33.74 -24.79 -9.51
C ILE A 53 -34.87 -25.86 -9.72
N GLU A 54 -35.23 -26.12 -10.96
CA GLU A 54 -36.31 -27.07 -11.27
C GLU A 54 -35.85 -28.53 -11.29
N HIS A 55 -34.60 -28.79 -11.62
CA HIS A 55 -34.08 -30.13 -11.90
C HIS A 55 -33.26 -30.70 -10.75
N ASP A 56 -32.55 -29.86 -9.99
CA ASP A 56 -31.70 -30.23 -8.86
C ASP A 56 -31.64 -29.11 -7.81
N PRO A 57 -32.69 -28.96 -7.00
CA PRO A 57 -32.77 -27.91 -5.98
C PRO A 57 -31.64 -27.97 -4.94
N GLY A 58 -31.08 -29.17 -4.70
CA GLY A 58 -29.97 -29.36 -3.76
C GLY A 58 -28.69 -28.69 -4.24
N ASN A 59 -28.31 -28.93 -5.49
CA ASN A 59 -27.17 -28.28 -6.12
C ASN A 59 -27.41 -26.80 -6.38
N ALA A 60 -28.64 -26.38 -6.71
CA ALA A 60 -29.00 -24.97 -6.81
C ALA A 60 -28.75 -24.21 -5.48
N LEU A 61 -29.16 -24.81 -4.34
CA LEU A 61 -28.91 -24.22 -3.02
C LEU A 61 -27.41 -24.15 -2.68
N ALA A 62 -26.64 -25.18 -3.06
CA ALA A 62 -25.19 -25.18 -2.89
C ALA A 62 -24.52 -24.06 -3.72
N GLY A 63 -24.90 -23.91 -4.99
CA GLY A 63 -24.45 -22.83 -5.87
C GLY A 63 -24.74 -21.44 -5.29
N LEU A 64 -25.96 -21.20 -4.79
CA LEU A 64 -26.31 -19.93 -4.12
C LEU A 64 -25.43 -19.64 -2.91
N LYS A 65 -25.08 -20.65 -2.12
CA LYS A 65 -24.18 -20.48 -0.98
C LYS A 65 -22.76 -20.11 -1.42
N GLN A 66 -22.27 -20.72 -2.49
CA GLN A 66 -20.94 -20.45 -3.06
C GLN A 66 -20.90 -19.04 -3.66
N LEU A 67 -21.88 -18.66 -4.48
CA LEU A 67 -22.01 -17.33 -5.05
C LEU A 67 -22.06 -16.26 -3.96
N ARG A 68 -22.85 -16.46 -2.91
CA ARG A 68 -22.91 -15.52 -1.78
C ARG A 68 -21.57 -15.39 -1.08
N ALA A 69 -20.82 -16.49 -0.90
CA ALA A 69 -19.51 -16.45 -0.27
C ALA A 69 -18.48 -15.72 -1.15
N MET A 70 -18.54 -15.90 -2.47
CA MET A 70 -17.71 -15.20 -3.44
C MET A 70 -18.00 -13.70 -3.42
N LEU A 71 -19.27 -13.29 -3.54
CA LEU A 71 -19.68 -11.88 -3.50
C LEU A 71 -19.31 -11.18 -2.19
N ARG A 72 -19.38 -11.88 -1.06
CA ARG A 72 -18.95 -11.32 0.23
C ARG A 72 -17.44 -11.07 0.27
N ARG A 73 -16.64 -11.97 -0.29
CA ARG A 73 -15.18 -11.78 -0.39
C ARG A 73 -14.87 -10.59 -1.30
N GLU A 74 -15.54 -10.51 -2.45
CA GLU A 74 -15.32 -9.42 -3.38
C GLU A 74 -15.74 -8.06 -2.81
N LEU A 75 -16.84 -8.01 -2.09
CA LEU A 75 -17.26 -6.79 -1.38
C LEU A 75 -16.22 -6.36 -0.32
N ALA A 76 -15.58 -7.30 0.34
CA ALA A 76 -14.49 -7.01 1.27
C ALA A 76 -13.27 -6.44 0.53
N ASN A 77 -12.89 -7.03 -0.60
CA ASN A 77 -11.80 -6.54 -1.45
C ASN A 77 -12.04 -5.10 -1.95
N VAL A 78 -13.27 -4.83 -2.42
CA VAL A 78 -13.66 -3.47 -2.88
C VAL A 78 -13.62 -2.46 -1.74
N ARG A 79 -14.10 -2.82 -0.55
CA ARG A 79 -14.04 -1.92 0.62
C ARG A 79 -12.61 -1.61 1.02
N GLU A 80 -11.75 -2.60 0.98
CA GLU A 80 -10.33 -2.45 1.23
C GLU A 80 -9.69 -1.53 0.19
N PHE A 81 -9.93 -1.77 -1.10
CA PHE A 81 -9.47 -0.93 -2.18
C PHE A 81 -9.91 0.53 -2.04
N ILE A 82 -11.19 0.78 -1.68
CA ILE A 82 -11.69 2.13 -1.40
C ILE A 82 -10.95 2.76 -0.20
N SER A 83 -10.64 1.97 0.84
CA SER A 83 -9.86 2.44 1.99
C SER A 83 -8.44 2.83 1.59
N GLU A 84 -7.82 2.09 0.67
CA GLU A 84 -6.50 2.38 0.12
C GLU A 84 -6.48 3.66 -0.74
N LEU A 85 -7.58 3.98 -1.42
CA LEU A 85 -7.73 5.22 -2.19
C LEU A 85 -7.93 6.45 -1.31
N ARG A 86 -8.36 6.28 -0.06
CA ARG A 86 -8.44 7.41 0.87
C ARG A 86 -7.04 7.94 1.14
N PRO A 87 -6.78 9.25 0.97
CA PRO A 87 -5.53 9.82 1.42
C PRO A 87 -5.36 9.49 2.91
N PRO A 88 -4.22 8.93 3.34
CA PRO A 88 -3.95 8.87 4.77
C PRO A 88 -3.87 10.32 5.25
N THR A 89 -4.80 10.73 6.07
CA THR A 89 -4.69 11.98 6.80
C THR A 89 -3.80 11.68 7.99
N VAL A 90 -2.60 12.25 7.99
CA VAL A 90 -1.85 12.40 9.22
C VAL A 90 -2.52 13.59 9.91
N ASP A 91 -3.57 13.32 10.68
CA ASP A 91 -4.29 14.31 11.44
C ASP A 91 -3.37 14.90 12.55
N ALA A 92 -3.89 15.85 13.32
CA ALA A 92 -3.18 16.48 14.44
C ALA A 92 -2.62 15.49 15.50
N ALA A 93 -2.97 14.21 15.42
CA ALA A 93 -2.49 13.14 16.26
C ALA A 93 -1.03 12.69 15.96
N GLY A 94 -0.53 12.98 14.76
CA GLY A 94 0.86 12.64 14.38
C GLY A 94 1.02 11.32 13.64
N LEU A 95 2.24 11.07 13.14
CA LEU A 95 2.58 9.88 12.37
C LEU A 95 2.58 8.60 13.22
N GLU A 96 3.03 8.69 14.46
CA GLU A 96 3.08 7.56 15.38
C GLU A 96 1.71 6.98 15.67
N ASP A 97 0.72 7.84 15.89
CA ASP A 97 -0.67 7.41 16.11
C ASP A 97 -1.24 6.79 14.83
N ALA A 98 -1.00 7.39 13.66
CA ALA A 98 -1.46 6.86 12.38
C ALA A 98 -0.82 5.50 12.04
N LEU A 99 0.46 5.29 12.38
CA LEU A 99 1.13 3.98 12.26
C LEU A 99 0.53 2.96 13.22
N THR A 100 0.26 3.38 14.47
CA THR A 100 -0.38 2.52 15.49
C THR A 100 -1.77 2.09 15.04
N ASP A 101 -2.59 3.00 14.55
CA ASP A 101 -3.93 2.71 14.02
C ASP A 101 -3.86 1.75 12.80
N THR A 102 -2.88 1.93 11.93
CA THR A 102 -2.64 1.04 10.78
C THR A 102 -2.29 -0.37 11.24
N VAL A 103 -1.43 -0.49 12.25
CA VAL A 103 -1.04 -1.77 12.86
C VAL A 103 -2.22 -2.43 13.58
N ASP A 104 -3.02 -1.67 14.31
CA ASP A 104 -4.18 -2.20 15.02
C ASP A 104 -5.29 -2.66 14.07
N GLY A 105 -5.47 -1.95 12.95
CA GLY A 105 -6.31 -2.40 11.85
C GLY A 105 -5.83 -3.75 11.27
N PHE A 106 -4.52 -3.88 11.04
CA PHE A 106 -3.93 -5.13 10.57
C PHE A 106 -4.08 -6.27 11.58
N ARG A 107 -3.83 -6.03 12.89
CA ARG A 107 -4.05 -6.99 13.98
C ARG A 107 -5.48 -7.51 14.01
N SER A 108 -6.45 -6.60 13.87
CA SER A 108 -7.87 -6.92 13.92
C SER A 108 -8.32 -7.75 12.70
N ALA A 109 -7.67 -7.57 11.54
CA ALA A 109 -8.00 -8.24 10.30
C ALA A 109 -7.25 -9.57 10.09
N THR A 110 -6.23 -9.88 10.90
CA THR A 110 -5.38 -11.05 10.72
C THR A 110 -5.19 -11.82 12.03
N ARG A 111 -4.56 -13.00 11.95
CA ARG A 111 -4.10 -13.76 13.13
C ARG A 111 -2.59 -13.68 13.31
N ILE A 112 -1.94 -12.73 12.63
CA ILE A 112 -0.49 -12.54 12.66
C ILE A 112 -0.14 -11.74 13.92
N GLY A 113 0.86 -12.19 14.66
CA GLY A 113 1.41 -11.44 15.79
C GLY A 113 2.11 -10.16 15.29
N VAL A 114 1.87 -9.03 15.96
CA VAL A 114 2.51 -7.76 15.59
C VAL A 114 3.28 -7.20 16.77
N VAL A 115 4.56 -6.91 16.53
CA VAL A 115 5.42 -6.14 17.42
C VAL A 115 5.58 -4.74 16.82
N ILE A 116 5.32 -3.72 17.62
CA ILE A 116 5.51 -2.31 17.23
C ILE A 116 6.58 -1.69 18.12
N ASP A 117 7.57 -1.05 17.53
CA ASP A 117 8.68 -0.38 18.22
C ASP A 117 8.99 0.95 17.54
N LEU A 118 8.23 1.98 17.87
CA LEU A 118 8.37 3.32 17.30
C LEU A 118 9.35 4.14 18.14
N ARG A 119 10.52 4.40 17.56
CA ARG A 119 11.59 5.19 18.17
C ARG A 119 11.91 6.40 17.30
N GLY A 120 12.24 7.49 17.96
CA GLY A 120 12.60 8.73 17.32
C GLY A 120 11.37 9.55 16.87
N PRO A 121 11.40 10.85 17.15
CA PRO A 121 10.28 11.73 16.80
C PRO A 121 10.15 11.87 15.29
N SER A 122 8.92 11.95 14.80
CA SER A 122 8.59 12.23 13.39
C SER A 122 8.46 13.74 13.11
N ASP A 123 8.81 14.60 14.07
CA ASP A 123 8.66 16.07 13.96
C ASP A 123 9.53 16.66 12.85
N GLU A 124 10.63 15.99 12.49
CA GLU A 124 11.53 16.38 11.41
C GLU A 124 10.98 16.06 10.01
N LEU A 125 9.94 15.22 9.93
CA LEU A 125 9.30 14.84 8.67
C LEU A 125 8.24 15.87 8.28
N ASP A 126 8.23 16.26 7.00
CA ASP A 126 7.14 17.05 6.47
C ASP A 126 5.88 16.20 6.17
N ASP A 127 4.77 16.85 5.84
CA ASP A 127 3.48 16.20 5.63
C ASP A 127 3.51 15.20 4.44
N ARG A 128 4.35 15.46 3.42
CA ARG A 128 4.51 14.56 2.27
C ARG A 128 5.28 13.29 2.69
N GLU A 129 6.33 13.47 3.47
CA GLU A 129 7.13 12.38 3.99
C GLU A 129 6.31 11.49 4.91
N ARG A 130 5.56 12.08 5.84
CA ARG A 130 4.64 11.35 6.72
C ARG A 130 3.62 10.55 5.92
N THR A 131 3.05 11.16 4.87
CA THR A 131 2.11 10.48 3.97
C THR A 131 2.76 9.29 3.27
N VAL A 132 3.98 9.45 2.74
CA VAL A 132 4.70 8.36 2.07
C VAL A 132 5.05 7.24 3.05
N VAL A 133 5.54 7.57 4.25
CA VAL A 133 5.80 6.59 5.32
C VAL A 133 4.57 5.74 5.59
N LEU A 134 3.41 6.39 5.81
CA LEU A 134 2.18 5.67 6.11
C LEU A 134 1.71 4.79 4.94
N ARG A 135 1.86 5.26 3.70
CA ARG A 135 1.54 4.45 2.51
C ARG A 135 2.45 3.25 2.34
N VAL A 136 3.75 3.42 2.58
CA VAL A 136 4.70 2.29 2.55
C VAL A 136 4.36 1.28 3.63
N ALA A 137 4.00 1.73 4.85
CA ALA A 137 3.60 0.85 5.94
C ALA A 137 2.32 0.06 5.59
N GLN A 138 1.30 0.72 5.04
CA GLN A 138 0.05 0.09 4.62
C GLN A 138 0.30 -0.99 3.55
N GLU A 139 1.05 -0.66 2.50
CA GLU A 139 1.36 -1.59 1.40
C GLU A 139 2.21 -2.78 1.88
N ALA A 140 3.23 -2.52 2.72
CA ALA A 140 4.07 -3.59 3.27
C ALA A 140 3.25 -4.56 4.14
N LEU A 141 2.41 -4.05 5.04
CA LEU A 141 1.52 -4.89 5.88
C LEU A 141 0.51 -5.67 5.03
N GLN A 142 -0.01 -5.06 3.97
CA GLN A 142 -0.91 -5.74 3.04
C GLN A 142 -0.18 -6.88 2.31
N ASN A 143 1.08 -6.68 1.90
CA ASN A 143 1.90 -7.72 1.30
C ASN A 143 2.15 -8.88 2.27
N VAL A 144 2.41 -8.59 3.56
CA VAL A 144 2.50 -9.62 4.60
C VAL A 144 1.20 -10.43 4.66
N ARG A 145 0.05 -9.77 4.73
CA ARG A 145 -1.26 -10.44 4.81
C ARG A 145 -1.55 -11.32 3.60
N LYS A 146 -1.29 -10.81 2.38
CA LYS A 146 -1.64 -11.49 1.12
C LYS A 146 -0.64 -12.58 0.73
N HIS A 147 0.64 -12.41 1.08
CA HIS A 147 1.71 -13.17 0.44
C HIS A 147 2.66 -13.88 1.39
N ALA A 148 2.90 -13.36 2.59
CA ALA A 148 3.98 -13.86 3.43
C ALA A 148 3.69 -15.22 4.08
N GLY A 149 2.44 -15.48 4.49
CA GLY A 149 2.14 -16.62 5.36
C GLY A 149 2.90 -16.55 6.69
N ALA A 150 3.19 -15.33 7.14
CA ALA A 150 3.96 -15.04 8.35
C ALA A 150 3.18 -15.38 9.62
N SER A 151 3.89 -15.66 10.69
CA SER A 151 3.35 -15.76 12.05
C SER A 151 3.53 -14.46 12.83
N THR A 152 4.55 -13.67 12.48
CA THR A 152 4.89 -12.43 13.17
C THR A 152 5.37 -11.38 12.18
N VAL A 153 4.98 -10.12 12.42
CA VAL A 153 5.54 -8.95 11.76
C VAL A 153 6.01 -7.94 12.80
N VAL A 154 7.15 -7.31 12.53
CA VAL A 154 7.72 -6.23 13.34
C VAL A 154 7.65 -4.95 12.54
N VAL A 155 7.07 -3.92 13.11
CA VAL A 155 7.05 -2.55 12.57
C VAL A 155 7.88 -1.67 13.50
N SER A 156 8.92 -1.08 12.97
CA SER A 156 9.82 -0.23 13.77
C SER A 156 10.18 1.05 13.04
N THR A 157 10.35 2.12 13.81
CA THR A 157 10.95 3.37 13.36
C THR A 157 12.18 3.70 14.17
N ASP A 158 13.15 4.36 13.58
CA ASP A 158 14.37 4.81 14.27
C ASP A 158 14.91 6.10 13.64
N VAL A 159 15.67 6.87 14.42
CA VAL A 159 16.43 8.02 13.94
C VAL A 159 17.90 7.74 14.18
N SER A 160 18.67 7.71 13.12
CA SER A 160 20.12 7.47 13.16
C SER A 160 20.85 8.55 12.34
N GLY A 161 22.18 8.47 12.28
CA GLY A 161 22.99 9.39 11.49
C GLY A 161 22.67 9.39 9.98
N GLU A 162 21.94 8.40 9.49
CA GLU A 162 21.44 8.30 8.10
C GLU A 162 20.08 9.00 7.91
N GLY A 163 19.44 9.42 9.00
CA GLY A 163 18.12 10.05 8.99
C GLY A 163 17.04 9.23 9.68
N TRP A 164 15.78 9.51 9.35
CA TRP A 164 14.61 8.82 9.88
C TRP A 164 14.32 7.54 9.06
N THR A 165 14.04 6.43 9.73
CA THR A 165 13.81 5.15 9.06
C THR A 165 12.53 4.48 9.52
N LEU A 166 11.81 3.85 8.56
CA LEU A 166 10.78 2.83 8.80
C LEU A 166 11.34 1.48 8.38
N GLU A 167 11.21 0.45 9.21
CA GLU A 167 11.47 -0.93 8.86
C GLU A 167 10.27 -1.81 9.20
N ILE A 168 9.85 -2.65 8.23
CA ILE A 168 8.80 -3.65 8.41
C ILE A 168 9.39 -4.99 8.03
N ARG A 169 9.38 -5.92 9.00
CA ARG A 169 9.98 -7.24 8.86
C ARG A 169 8.96 -8.32 9.19
N ASP A 170 8.80 -9.29 8.31
CA ASP A 170 8.02 -10.50 8.56
C ASP A 170 8.90 -11.76 8.63
N ASP A 171 8.39 -12.79 9.30
CA ASP A 171 8.98 -14.12 9.42
C ASP A 171 8.39 -15.12 8.41
N GLY A 172 7.80 -14.64 7.32
CA GLY A 172 7.08 -15.46 6.37
C GLY A 172 7.99 -16.22 5.40
N ARG A 173 7.37 -16.81 4.37
CA ARG A 173 8.06 -17.62 3.37
C ARG A 173 9.05 -16.85 2.49
N GLY A 174 9.02 -15.52 2.51
CA GLY A 174 9.83 -14.70 1.62
C GLY A 174 9.65 -15.03 0.13
N PHE A 175 10.56 -14.54 -0.69
CA PHE A 175 10.56 -14.80 -2.13
C PHE A 175 11.94 -14.56 -2.74
N ASP A 176 12.14 -15.09 -3.94
CA ASP A 176 13.33 -14.84 -4.76
C ASP A 176 13.16 -13.50 -5.48
N MET A 177 14.00 -12.52 -5.13
CA MET A 177 13.98 -11.16 -5.69
C MET A 177 14.21 -11.14 -7.21
N GLU A 178 15.12 -11.99 -7.74
CA GLU A 178 15.41 -12.05 -9.16
C GLU A 178 14.24 -12.65 -9.94
N ALA A 179 13.65 -13.72 -9.41
CA ALA A 179 12.47 -14.34 -10.01
C ALA A 179 11.27 -13.39 -10.04
N VAL A 180 11.15 -12.51 -9.04
CA VAL A 180 10.09 -11.51 -8.95
C VAL A 180 10.36 -10.35 -9.92
N ALA A 181 11.58 -9.84 -10.01
CA ALA A 181 11.97 -8.79 -10.97
C ALA A 181 11.68 -9.21 -12.43
N ASN A 182 11.89 -10.48 -12.77
CA ASN A 182 11.69 -11.01 -14.12
C ASN A 182 10.21 -11.30 -14.48
N ARG A 183 9.27 -11.29 -13.50
CA ARG A 183 7.85 -11.60 -13.73
C ARG A 183 6.99 -10.43 -14.22
N GLY A 184 7.55 -9.26 -14.50
CA GLY A 184 6.86 -8.10 -15.06
C GLY A 184 5.74 -7.58 -14.14
N ARG A 185 4.50 -7.62 -14.58
CA ARG A 185 3.33 -6.97 -13.97
C ARG A 185 2.96 -7.36 -12.53
N ARG A 186 3.58 -8.38 -11.91
CA ARG A 186 3.22 -8.84 -10.55
C ARG A 186 3.92 -8.11 -9.40
N ASN A 187 4.82 -7.18 -9.70
CA ASN A 187 5.63 -6.46 -8.70
C ASN A 187 5.12 -5.04 -8.41
N PHE A 188 3.87 -4.79 -8.74
CA PHE A 188 3.31 -3.44 -8.76
C PHE A 188 3.42 -2.73 -7.40
N GLY A 189 3.11 -3.42 -6.29
CA GLY A 189 3.20 -2.83 -4.94
C GLY A 189 4.61 -2.36 -4.57
N MET A 190 5.64 -3.17 -4.87
CA MET A 190 7.04 -2.80 -4.60
C MET A 190 7.50 -1.63 -5.49
N GLN A 191 7.10 -1.63 -6.75
CA GLN A 191 7.42 -0.53 -7.66
C GLN A 191 6.77 0.78 -7.20
N VAL A 192 5.51 0.76 -6.80
CA VAL A 192 4.79 1.94 -6.28
C VAL A 192 5.43 2.46 -4.99
N MET A 193 5.85 1.57 -4.07
CA MET A 193 6.57 1.99 -2.87
C MET A 193 7.89 2.66 -3.22
N HIS A 194 8.64 2.12 -4.18
CA HIS A 194 9.90 2.71 -4.66
C HIS A 194 9.68 4.08 -5.29
N GLU A 195 8.74 4.20 -6.22
CA GLU A 195 8.41 5.48 -6.89
C GLU A 195 7.99 6.56 -5.88
N ARG A 196 7.20 6.18 -4.86
CA ARG A 196 6.80 7.12 -3.79
C ARG A 196 7.99 7.57 -2.95
N ALA A 197 8.92 6.66 -2.65
CA ALA A 197 10.14 7.01 -1.92
C ALA A 197 11.02 7.99 -2.73
N GLU A 198 11.17 7.77 -4.03
CA GLU A 198 11.91 8.66 -4.92
C GLU A 198 11.33 10.09 -4.95
N LEU A 199 9.98 10.22 -4.92
CA LEU A 199 9.31 11.53 -4.92
C LEU A 199 9.66 12.41 -3.71
N ILE A 200 10.11 11.83 -2.61
CA ILE A 200 10.52 12.52 -1.38
C ILE A 200 12.05 12.46 -1.16
N GLY A 201 12.81 11.92 -2.12
CA GLY A 201 14.26 11.75 -1.98
C GLY A 201 14.68 10.72 -0.93
N ALA A 202 13.79 9.79 -0.59
CA ALA A 202 14.07 8.73 0.37
C ALA A 202 14.70 7.51 -0.32
N HIS A 203 15.48 6.74 0.45
CA HIS A 203 16.01 5.45 0.02
C HIS A 203 15.02 4.34 0.39
N PHE A 204 14.65 3.53 -0.60
CA PHE A 204 13.78 2.37 -0.43
C PHE A 204 14.55 1.09 -0.74
N ASP A 205 14.50 0.13 0.18
CA ASP A 205 15.15 -1.17 0.04
C ASP A 205 14.21 -2.30 0.46
N VAL A 206 14.20 -3.38 -0.30
CA VAL A 206 13.47 -4.61 0.04
C VAL A 206 14.45 -5.76 -0.01
N ARG A 207 14.50 -6.54 1.06
CA ARG A 207 15.30 -7.75 1.16
C ARG A 207 14.40 -8.92 1.46
N SER A 208 14.44 -9.93 0.61
CA SER A 208 13.71 -11.17 0.81
C SER A 208 14.53 -12.35 0.29
N ARG A 209 14.30 -13.50 0.89
CA ARG A 209 14.85 -14.78 0.43
C ARG A 209 13.83 -15.88 0.72
N PRO A 210 13.77 -16.93 -0.09
CA PRO A 210 12.92 -18.08 0.18
C PRO A 210 13.14 -18.60 1.61
N ASP A 211 12.03 -18.83 2.32
CA ASP A 211 11.96 -19.28 3.73
C ASP A 211 12.70 -18.36 4.75
N GLY A 212 12.97 -17.13 4.37
CA GLY A 212 13.71 -16.17 5.21
C GLY A 212 12.97 -14.89 5.54
N GLY A 213 11.67 -14.82 5.22
CA GLY A 213 10.86 -13.62 5.43
C GLY A 213 11.20 -12.47 4.49
N THR A 214 10.62 -11.31 4.77
CA THR A 214 10.88 -10.09 4.01
C THR A 214 11.16 -8.92 4.94
N VAL A 215 12.06 -8.03 4.52
CA VAL A 215 12.33 -6.75 5.18
C VAL A 215 12.08 -5.65 4.16
N VAL A 216 11.20 -4.72 4.48
CA VAL A 216 10.95 -3.47 3.74
C VAL A 216 11.54 -2.34 4.56
N ARG A 217 12.43 -1.54 3.99
CA ARG A 217 13.06 -0.38 4.65
C ARG A 217 12.86 0.88 3.82
N LEU A 218 12.42 1.94 4.47
CA LEU A 218 12.38 3.30 3.94
C LEU A 218 13.27 4.18 4.81
N ALA A 219 14.25 4.88 4.22
CA ALA A 219 15.13 5.79 4.93
C ALA A 219 15.03 7.19 4.33
N ILE A 220 14.68 8.17 5.17
CA ILE A 220 14.49 9.58 4.79
C ILE A 220 15.66 10.37 5.36
N PRO A 221 16.52 10.99 4.51
CA PRO A 221 17.62 11.79 4.99
C PRO A 221 17.12 13.05 5.72
N THR A 222 17.41 13.21 7.00
CA THR A 222 16.98 14.37 7.81
C THR A 222 18.08 15.44 7.95
N GLY A 223 19.30 15.14 7.57
CA GLY A 223 20.50 15.97 7.83
C GLY A 223 20.80 17.15 6.88
N ALA A 224 19.98 17.45 5.86
CA ALA A 224 20.28 18.47 4.85
C ALA A 224 19.40 19.73 4.88
N ARG A 225 18.55 19.92 5.90
CA ARG A 225 17.55 21.01 5.94
C ARG A 225 17.93 22.23 6.78
N THR A 226 19.20 22.41 7.14
CA THR A 226 19.67 23.65 7.75
C THR A 226 19.88 24.71 6.67
N GLY A 227 18.88 25.58 6.45
CA GLY A 227 19.16 26.84 5.77
C GLY A 227 18.10 27.34 4.80
N THR A 228 16.91 27.68 5.29
CA THR A 228 16.20 28.87 4.78
C THR A 228 15.12 29.28 5.80
N LYS A 229 15.58 29.74 6.97
CA LYS A 229 14.78 30.74 7.69
C LYS A 229 15.12 32.06 7.06
N GLU A 230 14.35 32.47 6.08
CA GLU A 230 14.32 33.89 5.69
C GLU A 230 13.73 34.70 6.85
N ASN A 231 14.59 35.52 7.42
CA ASN A 231 14.18 36.68 8.20
C ASN A 231 13.50 37.69 7.27
N GLY A 232 12.30 38.14 7.60
CA GLY A 232 11.63 39.26 6.99
C GLY A 232 10.31 39.50 7.66
#